data_d24eba3a8d8c95125621f9bb351beaca
#
_entry.id   d24eba3a8d8c95125621f9bb351beaca
#
_cell.length_a   1.000
_cell.length_b   1.000
_cell.length_c   1.000
_cell.angle_alpha   90.00
_cell.angle_beta   90.00
_cell.angle_gamma   90.00
#
_symmetry.space_group_name_H-M   'P 1'
#
loop_
_entity.id
_entity.type
_entity.pdbx_description
1 polymer ?
#
loop_
_entity_poly.entity_id
_entity_poly.type
_entity_poly.pdbx_seq_one_letter_code
_entity_poly.pdbx_strand_id
1 'polypeptide(L)'
;GPGERRRWLDWGVFHVEPRFVDQWRRYQRALKQRNAALRAEAPDQVVRAWDPELLESGRALATSRREYFAQLQPHVAEVGERLLGTTIELSLSDGWLAGTELKDAIDHSWPRDRERGTTHIGPHRADLSIRVGGDLAKHRVSRGQQKLTASAMLLGQLKCDHALGSPTAALLVDDPAAELDEVNLERLISVLLELPGQLFVSALDP
;
A
#
# COMPACT_ATOMS: atom_id res chain seq x y z
N GLY A 1 -5.96 4.51 7.49
CA GLY A 1 -6.79 5.04 6.40
C GLY A 1 -6.22 4.73 5.01
N PRO A 2 -6.90 5.11 3.90
CA PRO A 2 -6.42 4.83 2.53
C PRO A 2 -5.02 5.37 2.25
N GLY A 3 -4.68 6.54 2.80
CA GLY A 3 -3.34 7.14 2.64
C GLY A 3 -2.23 6.33 3.28
N GLU A 4 -2.49 5.69 4.41
CA GLU A 4 -1.51 4.84 5.11
C GLU A 4 -1.30 3.52 4.41
N ARG A 5 -2.39 2.91 3.92
CA ARG A 5 -2.30 1.67 3.14
C ARG A 5 -1.52 1.87 1.84
N ARG A 6 -1.73 3.02 1.16
CA ARG A 6 -0.89 3.39 0.00
C ARG A 6 0.57 3.55 0.39
N ARG A 7 0.87 4.28 1.48
CA ARG A 7 2.27 4.46 1.93
C ARG A 7 2.95 3.14 2.27
N TRP A 8 2.23 2.23 2.88
CA TRP A 8 2.74 0.88 3.15
C TRP A 8 3.07 0.12 1.86
N LEU A 9 2.17 0.13 0.87
CA LEU A 9 2.42 -0.49 -0.44
C LEU A 9 3.60 0.20 -1.15
N ASP A 10 3.59 1.54 -1.19
CA ASP A 10 4.62 2.34 -1.84
C ASP A 10 6.00 2.14 -1.21
N TRP A 11 6.05 1.88 0.11
CA TRP A 11 7.30 1.58 0.80
C TRP A 11 7.95 0.30 0.26
N GLY A 12 7.18 -0.77 0.05
CA GLY A 12 7.70 -2.00 -0.55
C GLY A 12 8.13 -1.80 -2.01
N VAL A 13 7.27 -1.14 -2.83
CA VAL A 13 7.63 -0.84 -4.23
C VAL A 13 8.95 -0.06 -4.30
N PHE A 14 9.14 0.92 -3.41
CA PHE A 14 10.36 1.72 -3.33
C PHE A 14 11.64 0.88 -3.15
N HIS A 15 11.57 -0.21 -2.40
CA HIS A 15 12.75 -1.05 -2.12
C HIS A 15 13.10 -1.99 -3.27
N VAL A 16 12.16 -2.30 -4.14
CA VAL A 16 12.37 -3.27 -5.23
C VAL A 16 12.42 -2.62 -6.61
N GLU A 17 11.85 -1.41 -6.78
CA GLU A 17 11.80 -0.70 -8.07
C GLU A 17 12.57 0.64 -7.99
N PRO A 18 13.81 0.69 -8.50
CA PRO A 18 14.66 1.88 -8.38
C PRO A 18 14.07 3.15 -8.99
N ARG A 19 13.21 3.02 -10.01
CA ARG A 19 12.61 4.17 -10.72
C ARG A 19 11.36 4.72 -10.04
N PHE A 20 10.82 4.00 -9.06
CA PHE A 20 9.54 4.34 -8.43
C PHE A 20 9.51 5.75 -7.83
N VAL A 21 10.58 6.14 -7.12
CA VAL A 21 10.66 7.46 -6.47
C VAL A 21 10.61 8.60 -7.48
N ASP A 22 11.30 8.46 -8.59
CA ASP A 22 11.32 9.51 -9.62
C ASP A 22 9.95 9.61 -10.31
N GLN A 23 9.33 8.49 -10.62
CA GLN A 23 7.95 8.44 -11.15
C GLN A 23 6.97 9.07 -10.16
N TRP A 24 7.08 8.74 -8.88
CA TRP A 24 6.26 9.31 -7.81
C TRP A 24 6.42 10.83 -7.70
N ARG A 25 7.67 11.34 -7.73
CA ARG A 25 7.96 12.78 -7.69
C ARG A 25 7.40 13.51 -8.90
N ARG A 26 7.56 12.94 -10.10
CA ARG A 26 7.01 13.48 -11.36
C ARG A 26 5.48 13.57 -11.25
N TYR A 27 4.84 12.48 -10.85
CA TYR A 27 3.39 12.43 -10.67
C TYR A 27 2.89 13.45 -9.65
N GLN A 28 3.51 13.53 -8.48
CA GLN A 28 3.11 14.47 -7.43
C GLN A 28 3.27 15.94 -7.89
N ARG A 29 4.32 16.24 -8.65
CA ARG A 29 4.53 17.58 -9.22
C ARG A 29 3.42 17.91 -10.23
N ALA A 30 3.15 17.04 -11.18
CA ALA A 30 2.10 17.25 -12.19
C ALA A 30 0.73 17.40 -11.52
N LEU A 31 0.39 16.54 -10.57
CA LEU A 31 -0.86 16.61 -9.80
C LEU A 31 -1.00 17.93 -9.03
N LYS A 32 0.06 18.38 -8.37
CA LYS A 32 0.07 19.65 -7.63
C LYS A 32 -0.17 20.84 -8.55
N GLN A 33 0.49 20.88 -9.69
CA GLN A 33 0.36 21.98 -10.67
C GLN A 33 -1.02 21.96 -11.34
N ARG A 34 -1.48 20.79 -11.78
CA ARG A 34 -2.84 20.61 -12.32
C ARG A 34 -3.91 21.10 -11.32
N ASN A 35 -3.81 20.69 -10.06
CA ASN A 35 -4.75 21.12 -9.03
C ASN A 35 -4.63 22.62 -8.70
N ALA A 36 -3.46 23.21 -8.79
CA ALA A 36 -3.28 24.65 -8.65
C ALA A 36 -3.99 25.41 -9.78
N ALA A 37 -3.83 24.95 -11.03
CA ALA A 37 -4.51 25.54 -12.19
C ALA A 37 -6.04 25.37 -12.11
N LEU A 38 -6.53 24.20 -11.66
CA LEU A 38 -7.97 23.97 -11.42
C LEU A 38 -8.55 24.95 -10.39
N ARG A 39 -7.88 25.13 -9.25
CA ARG A 39 -8.33 26.08 -8.19
C ARG A 39 -8.27 27.54 -8.61
N ALA A 40 -7.33 27.88 -9.49
CA ALA A 40 -7.23 29.21 -10.07
C ALA A 40 -8.22 29.45 -11.22
N GLU A 41 -9.11 28.49 -11.50
CA GLU A 41 -10.05 28.52 -12.62
C GLU A 41 -9.39 28.83 -13.99
N ALA A 42 -8.12 28.43 -14.12
CA ALA A 42 -7.34 28.66 -15.33
C ALA A 42 -8.03 28.08 -16.58
N PRO A 43 -7.76 28.61 -17.79
CA PRO A 43 -8.26 28.05 -19.03
C PRO A 43 -7.95 26.54 -19.16
N ASP A 44 -8.84 25.80 -19.80
CA ASP A 44 -8.71 24.34 -19.97
C ASP A 44 -7.36 23.93 -20.55
N GLN A 45 -6.86 24.67 -21.51
CA GLN A 45 -5.55 24.41 -22.12
C GLN A 45 -4.41 24.47 -21.09
N VAL A 46 -4.47 25.39 -20.10
CA VAL A 46 -3.45 25.53 -19.05
C VAL A 46 -3.52 24.37 -18.07
N VAL A 47 -4.74 23.94 -17.69
CA VAL A 47 -4.92 22.78 -16.82
C VAL A 47 -4.45 21.50 -17.52
N ARG A 48 -4.91 21.29 -18.74
CA ARG A 48 -4.62 20.09 -19.54
C ARG A 48 -3.16 19.98 -20.00
N ALA A 49 -2.39 21.07 -19.96
CA ALA A 49 -0.96 21.06 -20.23
C ALA A 49 -0.19 20.11 -19.27
N TRP A 50 -0.75 19.80 -18.09
CA TRP A 50 -0.17 18.87 -17.12
C TRP A 50 -0.60 17.43 -17.31
N ASP A 51 -1.62 17.16 -18.16
CA ASP A 51 -2.15 15.82 -18.36
C ASP A 51 -1.12 14.84 -18.96
N PRO A 52 -0.26 15.19 -19.94
CA PRO A 52 0.72 14.25 -20.47
C PRO A 52 1.66 13.69 -19.38
N GLU A 53 2.23 14.55 -18.55
CA GLU A 53 3.12 14.16 -17.45
C GLU A 53 2.38 13.38 -16.36
N LEU A 54 1.14 13.81 -16.03
CA LEU A 54 0.29 13.14 -15.06
C LEU A 54 -0.05 11.72 -15.53
N LEU A 55 -0.37 11.54 -16.80
CA LEU A 55 -0.74 10.26 -17.39
C LEU A 55 0.46 9.31 -17.49
N GLU A 56 1.60 9.80 -18.00
CA GLU A 56 2.81 8.98 -18.14
C GLU A 56 3.28 8.46 -16.78
N SER A 57 3.55 9.38 -15.84
CA SER A 57 4.02 9.02 -14.50
C SER A 57 2.96 8.26 -13.69
N GLY A 58 1.67 8.58 -13.89
CA GLY A 58 0.57 7.90 -13.23
C GLY A 58 0.40 6.44 -13.65
N ARG A 59 0.55 6.14 -14.96
CA ARG A 59 0.55 4.75 -15.46
C ARG A 59 1.75 3.97 -14.92
N ALA A 60 2.92 4.58 -14.93
CA ALA A 60 4.13 3.95 -14.41
C ALA A 60 3.97 3.57 -12.92
N LEU A 61 3.46 4.49 -12.09
CA LEU A 61 3.17 4.20 -10.68
C LEU A 61 2.18 3.06 -10.49
N ALA A 62 1.08 3.06 -11.25
CA ALA A 62 0.07 2.02 -11.15
C ALA A 62 0.61 0.65 -11.58
N THR A 63 1.45 0.63 -12.62
CA THR A 63 2.09 -0.61 -13.08
C THR A 63 3.04 -1.17 -12.01
N SER A 64 3.96 -0.37 -11.48
CA SER A 64 4.88 -0.80 -10.42
C SER A 64 4.13 -1.31 -9.18
N ARG A 65 3.04 -0.64 -8.78
CA ARG A 65 2.20 -1.10 -7.66
C ARG A 65 1.53 -2.45 -7.94
N ARG A 66 0.98 -2.65 -9.14
CA ARG A 66 0.33 -3.92 -9.51
C ARG A 66 1.33 -5.07 -9.56
N GLU A 67 2.48 -4.85 -10.16
CA GLU A 67 3.55 -5.85 -10.25
C GLU A 67 4.04 -6.26 -8.86
N TYR A 68 4.35 -5.30 -8.01
CA TYR A 68 4.74 -5.57 -6.63
C TYR A 68 3.61 -6.25 -5.84
N PHE A 69 2.37 -5.76 -5.95
CA PHE A 69 1.21 -6.30 -5.28
C PHE A 69 0.98 -7.79 -5.61
N ALA A 70 1.16 -8.18 -6.86
CA ALA A 70 1.03 -9.57 -7.28
C ALA A 70 2.06 -10.50 -6.58
N GLN A 71 3.29 -9.99 -6.34
CA GLN A 71 4.31 -10.71 -5.59
C GLN A 71 4.05 -10.72 -4.08
N LEU A 72 3.55 -9.62 -3.55
CA LEU A 72 3.29 -9.42 -2.12
C LEU A 72 2.16 -10.30 -1.59
N GLN A 73 1.09 -10.44 -2.36
CA GLN A 73 -0.16 -11.07 -1.93
C GLN A 73 0.01 -12.48 -1.37
N PRO A 74 0.75 -13.42 -2.01
CA PRO A 74 0.94 -14.76 -1.48
C PRO A 74 1.72 -14.78 -0.16
N HIS A 75 2.69 -13.89 0.02
CA HIS A 75 3.47 -13.81 1.26
C HIS A 75 2.62 -13.32 2.43
N VAL A 76 1.78 -12.30 2.21
CA VAL A 76 0.85 -11.82 3.25
C VAL A 76 -0.20 -12.88 3.58
N ALA A 77 -0.73 -13.61 2.59
CA ALA A 77 -1.68 -14.68 2.82
C ALA A 77 -1.06 -15.82 3.66
N GLU A 78 0.14 -16.26 3.33
CA GLU A 78 0.87 -17.30 4.07
C GLU A 78 1.12 -16.89 5.53
N VAL A 79 1.66 -15.71 5.76
CA VAL A 79 1.93 -15.23 7.11
C VAL A 79 0.63 -15.02 7.89
N GLY A 80 -0.42 -14.52 7.21
CA GLY A 80 -1.75 -14.38 7.79
C GLY A 80 -2.35 -15.68 8.27
N GLU A 81 -2.27 -16.74 7.46
CA GLU A 81 -2.73 -18.08 7.85
C GLU A 81 -2.01 -18.58 9.11
N ARG A 82 -0.70 -18.38 9.19
CA ARG A 82 0.11 -18.81 10.34
C ARG A 82 -0.22 -18.04 11.61
N LEU A 83 -0.40 -16.71 11.52
CA LEU A 83 -0.63 -15.86 12.69
C LEU A 83 -2.08 -15.88 13.18
N LEU A 84 -3.04 -15.91 12.25
CA LEU A 84 -4.46 -15.76 12.55
C LEU A 84 -5.25 -17.08 12.47
N GLY A 85 -4.67 -18.12 11.83
CA GLY A 85 -5.39 -19.34 11.50
C GLY A 85 -6.51 -19.12 10.47
N THR A 86 -6.43 -18.02 9.71
CA THR A 86 -7.38 -17.68 8.65
C THR A 86 -6.71 -16.86 7.57
N THR A 87 -7.31 -16.83 6.38
CA THR A 87 -6.77 -16.12 5.23
C THR A 87 -6.85 -14.61 5.37
N ILE A 88 -5.79 -13.92 4.93
CA ILE A 88 -5.81 -12.49 4.63
C ILE A 88 -5.88 -12.31 3.12
N GLU A 89 -6.95 -11.69 2.66
CA GLU A 89 -7.14 -11.35 1.26
C GLU A 89 -6.90 -9.85 1.07
N LEU A 90 -6.04 -9.54 0.11
CA LEU A 90 -5.77 -8.18 -0.30
C LEU A 90 -6.37 -7.91 -1.68
N SER A 91 -6.89 -6.72 -1.90
CA SER A 91 -7.25 -6.27 -3.25
C SER A 91 -6.84 -4.82 -3.46
N LEU A 92 -6.24 -4.55 -4.62
CA LEU A 92 -5.73 -3.24 -4.99
C LEU A 92 -6.69 -2.57 -5.97
N SER A 93 -7.04 -1.32 -5.67
CA SER A 93 -7.69 -0.40 -6.61
C SER A 93 -6.69 0.65 -7.04
N ASP A 94 -6.57 0.88 -8.34
CA ASP A 94 -5.63 1.86 -8.90
C ASP A 94 -6.05 3.33 -8.64
N GLY A 95 -7.29 3.54 -8.20
CA GLY A 95 -7.87 4.87 -8.01
C GLY A 95 -8.74 5.34 -9.18
N TRP A 96 -9.10 4.42 -10.07
CA TRP A 96 -10.11 4.57 -11.13
C TRP A 96 -10.78 3.23 -11.45
N LEU A 97 -11.77 3.25 -12.34
CA LEU A 97 -12.53 2.05 -12.69
C LEU A 97 -11.62 1.01 -13.35
N ALA A 98 -11.65 -0.21 -12.84
CA ALA A 98 -10.92 -1.32 -13.42
C ALA A 98 -11.32 -1.55 -14.88
N GLY A 99 -10.34 -1.88 -15.73
CA GLY A 99 -10.55 -2.08 -17.17
C GLY A 99 -10.67 -0.80 -17.99
N THR A 100 -10.57 0.39 -17.35
CA THR A 100 -10.57 1.68 -18.05
C THR A 100 -9.14 2.22 -18.13
N GLU A 101 -8.77 2.82 -19.25
CA GLU A 101 -7.51 3.55 -19.37
C GLU A 101 -7.52 4.80 -18.49
N LEU A 102 -6.37 5.10 -17.86
CA LEU A 102 -6.24 6.27 -16.97
C LEU A 102 -6.61 7.58 -17.70
N LYS A 103 -6.27 7.70 -18.98
CA LYS A 103 -6.61 8.86 -19.80
C LYS A 103 -8.13 9.04 -19.88
N ASP A 104 -8.85 7.98 -20.23
CA ASP A 104 -10.31 8.02 -20.40
C ASP A 104 -11.01 8.31 -19.07
N ALA A 105 -10.48 7.76 -17.96
CA ALA A 105 -10.99 8.02 -16.64
C ALA A 105 -10.81 9.50 -16.23
N ILE A 106 -9.66 10.11 -16.53
CA ILE A 106 -9.39 11.54 -16.28
C ILE A 106 -10.29 12.42 -17.16
N ASP A 107 -10.43 12.09 -18.44
CA ASP A 107 -11.31 12.84 -19.36
C ASP A 107 -12.78 12.76 -18.91
N HIS A 108 -13.22 11.61 -18.46
CA HIS A 108 -14.58 11.44 -17.92
C HIS A 108 -14.80 12.24 -16.62
N SER A 109 -13.77 12.37 -15.77
CA SER A 109 -13.87 13.13 -14.51
C SER A 109 -13.72 14.65 -14.70
N TRP A 110 -13.42 15.12 -15.91
CA TRP A 110 -13.12 16.52 -16.20
C TRP A 110 -14.15 17.54 -15.67
N PRO A 111 -15.49 17.36 -15.90
CA PRO A 111 -16.49 18.31 -15.38
C PRO A 111 -16.44 18.41 -13.86
N ARG A 112 -16.26 17.28 -13.16
CA ARG A 112 -16.15 17.23 -11.70
C ARG A 112 -14.85 17.84 -11.20
N ASP A 113 -13.74 17.62 -11.89
CA ASP A 113 -12.46 18.20 -11.55
C ASP A 113 -12.51 19.74 -11.63
N ARG A 114 -13.17 20.27 -12.67
CA ARG A 114 -13.41 21.71 -12.85
C ARG A 114 -14.29 22.29 -11.73
N GLU A 115 -15.39 21.64 -11.43
CA GLU A 115 -16.32 22.06 -10.37
C GLU A 115 -15.66 22.09 -8.99
N ARG A 116 -14.83 21.06 -8.70
CA ARG A 116 -14.26 20.88 -7.36
C ARG A 116 -12.84 21.43 -7.19
N GLY A 117 -12.23 21.96 -8.24
CA GLY A 117 -10.87 22.49 -8.20
C GLY A 117 -9.78 21.47 -7.85
N THR A 118 -10.03 20.17 -8.10
CA THR A 118 -9.10 19.09 -7.75
C THR A 118 -9.28 17.87 -8.64
N THR A 119 -8.20 17.13 -8.87
CA THR A 119 -8.19 15.87 -9.60
C THR A 119 -8.78 14.75 -8.75
N HIS A 120 -9.83 14.08 -9.23
CA HIS A 120 -10.54 13.03 -8.49
C HIS A 120 -10.12 11.62 -8.88
N ILE A 121 -9.41 11.44 -9.98
CA ILE A 121 -9.04 10.15 -10.56
C ILE A 121 -7.52 10.05 -10.65
N GLY A 122 -6.98 8.87 -10.33
CA GLY A 122 -5.56 8.55 -10.52
C GLY A 122 -4.90 7.86 -9.33
N PRO A 123 -3.60 7.52 -9.43
CA PRO A 123 -2.85 6.77 -8.41
C PRO A 123 -2.86 7.35 -7.00
N HIS A 124 -3.10 8.65 -6.85
CA HIS A 124 -3.26 9.29 -5.54
C HIS A 124 -4.58 8.91 -4.84
N ARG A 125 -5.52 8.30 -5.56
CA ARG A 125 -6.79 7.75 -5.06
C ARG A 125 -6.77 6.24 -4.93
N ALA A 126 -5.68 5.59 -5.33
CA ALA A 126 -5.51 4.15 -5.15
C ALA A 126 -5.77 3.74 -3.70
N ASP A 127 -6.28 2.54 -3.51
CA ASP A 127 -6.52 1.99 -2.18
C ASP A 127 -6.31 0.48 -2.15
N LEU A 128 -5.94 -0.01 -0.97
CA LEU A 128 -5.79 -1.42 -0.67
C LEU A 128 -6.90 -1.83 0.27
N SER A 129 -7.74 -2.78 -0.11
CA SER A 129 -8.69 -3.37 0.81
C SER A 129 -8.11 -4.66 1.43
N ILE A 130 -8.42 -4.88 2.70
CA ILE A 130 -7.94 -5.98 3.51
C ILE A 130 -9.15 -6.72 4.05
N ARG A 131 -9.24 -8.03 3.77
CA ARG A 131 -10.24 -8.94 4.33
C ARG A 131 -9.55 -10.00 5.18
N VAL A 132 -10.16 -10.36 6.27
CA VAL A 132 -9.69 -11.42 7.19
C VAL A 132 -10.83 -12.40 7.36
N GLY A 133 -10.63 -13.65 6.95
CA GLY A 133 -11.69 -14.66 6.97
C GLY A 133 -12.94 -14.26 6.16
N GLY A 134 -12.75 -13.52 5.05
CA GLY A 134 -13.83 -13.04 4.19
C GLY A 134 -14.47 -11.72 4.61
N ASP A 135 -14.28 -11.27 5.85
CA ASP A 135 -14.83 -10.00 6.36
C ASP A 135 -13.84 -8.84 6.21
N LEU A 136 -14.35 -7.63 5.93
CA LEU A 136 -13.50 -6.43 5.91
C LEU A 136 -12.87 -6.17 7.27
N ALA A 137 -11.53 -6.13 7.33
CA ALA A 137 -10.75 -6.00 8.56
C ALA A 137 -11.16 -4.80 9.45
N LYS A 138 -11.71 -3.72 8.88
CA LYS A 138 -12.13 -2.53 9.62
C LYS A 138 -13.46 -2.69 10.42
N HIS A 139 -14.23 -3.75 10.20
CA HIS A 139 -15.59 -3.84 10.73
C HIS A 139 -15.83 -4.93 11.78
N ARG A 140 -15.03 -6.01 11.82
CA ARG A 140 -15.31 -7.19 12.64
C ARG A 140 -14.11 -7.84 13.32
N VAL A 141 -12.95 -7.18 13.35
CA VAL A 141 -11.74 -7.77 13.94
C VAL A 141 -11.53 -7.25 15.35
N SER A 142 -11.26 -8.14 16.31
CA SER A 142 -10.86 -7.75 17.66
C SER A 142 -9.55 -6.96 17.65
N ARG A 143 -9.23 -6.25 18.74
CA ARG A 143 -7.96 -5.50 18.84
C ARG A 143 -6.73 -6.39 18.64
N GLY A 144 -6.73 -7.60 19.21
CA GLY A 144 -5.68 -8.59 19.02
C GLY A 144 -5.55 -9.03 17.55
N GLN A 145 -6.68 -9.34 16.90
CA GLN A 145 -6.68 -9.67 15.48
C GLN A 145 -6.23 -8.52 14.59
N GLN A 146 -6.54 -7.26 14.93
CA GLN A 146 -6.04 -6.10 14.19
C GLN A 146 -4.51 -6.01 14.26
N LYS A 147 -3.92 -6.25 15.44
CA LYS A 147 -2.46 -6.28 15.63
C LYS A 147 -1.82 -7.41 14.83
N LEU A 148 -2.34 -8.63 14.95
CA LEU A 148 -1.85 -9.78 14.19
C LEU A 148 -1.99 -9.59 12.68
N THR A 149 -3.09 -8.95 12.22
CA THR A 149 -3.24 -8.58 10.81
C THR A 149 -2.18 -7.59 10.36
N ALA A 150 -1.91 -6.56 11.16
CA ALA A 150 -0.85 -5.59 10.86
C ALA A 150 0.54 -6.25 10.87
N SER A 151 0.81 -7.14 11.83
CA SER A 151 2.04 -7.94 11.87
C SER A 151 2.16 -8.83 10.62
N ALA A 152 1.08 -9.52 10.23
CA ALA A 152 1.08 -10.36 9.03
C ALA A 152 1.37 -9.55 7.76
N MET A 153 0.83 -8.35 7.65
CA MET A 153 1.12 -7.46 6.52
C MET A 153 2.59 -7.04 6.50
N LEU A 154 3.16 -6.62 7.64
CA LEU A 154 4.56 -6.19 7.72
C LEU A 154 5.52 -7.35 7.47
N LEU A 155 5.31 -8.51 8.12
CA LEU A 155 6.18 -9.68 8.00
C LEU A 155 6.06 -10.31 6.60
N GLY A 156 4.86 -10.35 6.03
CA GLY A 156 4.64 -10.78 4.64
C GLY A 156 5.35 -9.86 3.64
N GLN A 157 5.36 -8.54 3.90
CA GLN A 157 6.10 -7.57 3.10
C GLN A 157 7.61 -7.79 3.18
N LEU A 158 8.17 -7.96 4.38
CA LEU A 158 9.59 -8.27 4.56
C LEU A 158 10.00 -9.55 3.85
N LYS A 159 9.16 -10.58 3.92
CA LYS A 159 9.38 -11.86 3.21
C LYS A 159 9.37 -11.68 1.70
N CYS A 160 8.43 -10.91 1.18
CA CYS A 160 8.34 -10.55 -0.24
C CYS A 160 9.57 -9.77 -0.71
N ASP A 161 9.94 -8.71 0.02
CA ASP A 161 11.06 -7.83 -0.34
C ASP A 161 12.38 -8.62 -0.36
N HIS A 162 12.58 -9.51 0.62
CA HIS A 162 13.73 -10.39 0.63
C HIS A 162 13.75 -11.36 -0.57
N ALA A 163 12.61 -11.96 -0.91
CA ALA A 163 12.47 -12.84 -2.07
C ALA A 163 12.76 -12.12 -3.39
N LEU A 164 12.50 -10.81 -3.45
CA LEU A 164 12.79 -9.94 -4.59
C LEU A 164 14.22 -9.37 -4.58
N GLY A 165 15.06 -9.79 -3.63
CA GLY A 165 16.48 -9.42 -3.57
C GLY A 165 16.75 -8.10 -2.87
N SER A 166 15.80 -7.54 -2.14
CA SER A 166 16.05 -6.36 -1.31
C SER A 166 17.04 -6.65 -0.18
N PRO A 167 17.81 -5.64 0.29
CA PRO A 167 18.68 -5.81 1.43
C PRO A 167 17.91 -6.31 2.66
N THR A 168 18.56 -7.16 3.43
CA THR A 168 17.99 -7.70 4.66
C THR A 168 17.72 -6.60 5.68
N ALA A 169 16.48 -6.51 6.16
CA ALA A 169 16.08 -5.51 7.15
C ALA A 169 16.39 -5.97 8.59
N ALA A 170 16.62 -5.03 9.49
CA ALA A 170 16.57 -5.28 10.92
C ALA A 170 15.13 -5.10 11.42
N LEU A 171 14.61 -6.09 12.14
CA LEU A 171 13.27 -6.06 12.72
C LEU A 171 13.36 -5.85 14.23
N LEU A 172 12.67 -4.82 14.70
CA LEU A 172 12.52 -4.53 16.12
C LEU A 172 11.09 -4.86 16.55
N VAL A 173 10.97 -5.73 17.55
CA VAL A 173 9.68 -6.13 18.13
C VAL A 173 9.72 -5.73 19.61
N ASP A 174 8.83 -4.79 19.96
CA ASP A 174 8.77 -4.22 21.29
C ASP A 174 7.68 -4.91 22.10
N ASP A 175 8.07 -5.55 23.20
CA ASP A 175 7.25 -6.22 24.21
C ASP A 175 6.01 -6.97 23.65
N PRO A 176 6.21 -7.98 22.79
CA PRO A 176 5.08 -8.70 22.18
C PRO A 176 4.24 -9.46 23.21
N ALA A 177 4.82 -9.82 24.36
CA ALA A 177 4.15 -10.55 25.43
C ALA A 177 3.09 -9.70 26.16
N ALA A 178 3.26 -8.39 26.24
CA ALA A 178 2.29 -7.51 26.88
C ALA A 178 0.97 -7.40 26.11
N GLU A 179 0.96 -7.77 24.83
CA GLU A 179 -0.15 -7.48 23.93
C GLU A 179 -0.86 -8.73 23.35
N LEU A 180 -0.23 -9.89 23.45
CA LEU A 180 -0.68 -11.14 22.87
C LEU A 180 -0.85 -12.22 23.96
N ASP A 181 -1.86 -13.08 23.80
CA ASP A 181 -1.93 -14.30 24.57
C ASP A 181 -0.81 -15.28 24.17
N GLU A 182 -0.58 -16.29 24.99
CA GLU A 182 0.50 -17.26 24.85
C GLU A 182 0.51 -17.94 23.48
N VAL A 183 -0.66 -18.36 22.98
CA VAL A 183 -0.80 -19.06 21.68
C VAL A 183 -0.42 -18.12 20.52
N ASN A 184 -0.89 -16.88 20.55
CA ASN A 184 -0.61 -15.91 19.52
C ASN A 184 0.86 -15.43 19.60
N LEU A 185 1.44 -15.35 20.79
CA LEU A 185 2.85 -15.04 20.98
C LEU A 185 3.74 -16.15 20.40
N GLU A 186 3.47 -17.42 20.68
CA GLU A 186 4.19 -18.55 20.11
C GLU A 186 4.15 -18.56 18.58
N ARG A 187 2.97 -18.30 17.99
CA ARG A 187 2.80 -18.18 16.53
C ARG A 187 3.65 -17.04 15.96
N LEU A 188 3.64 -15.87 16.62
CA LEU A 188 4.44 -14.73 16.19
C LEU A 188 5.93 -15.06 16.23
N ILE A 189 6.43 -15.60 17.35
CA ILE A 189 7.84 -15.97 17.51
C ILE A 189 8.24 -17.01 16.45
N SER A 190 7.42 -18.01 16.16
CA SER A 190 7.71 -19.01 15.14
C SER A 190 7.89 -18.39 13.75
N VAL A 191 7.07 -17.40 13.39
CA VAL A 191 7.19 -16.69 12.11
C VAL A 191 8.44 -15.79 12.11
N LEU A 192 8.72 -15.08 13.19
CA LEU A 192 9.87 -14.20 13.31
C LEU A 192 11.21 -14.91 13.16
N LEU A 193 11.35 -16.12 13.74
CA LEU A 193 12.58 -16.92 13.68
C LEU A 193 12.90 -17.44 12.28
N GLU A 194 11.92 -17.51 11.38
CA GLU A 194 12.12 -17.95 9.99
C GLU A 194 12.44 -16.79 9.03
N LEU A 195 12.24 -15.55 9.49
CA LEU A 195 12.51 -14.39 8.63
C LEU A 195 14.03 -14.18 8.50
N PRO A 196 14.49 -13.83 7.29
CA PRO A 196 15.89 -13.47 7.11
C PRO A 196 16.17 -12.12 7.77
N GLY A 197 17.31 -11.99 8.44
CA GLY A 197 17.76 -10.72 8.97
C GLY A 197 18.09 -10.72 10.46
N GLN A 198 18.27 -9.51 10.98
CA GLN A 198 18.50 -9.30 12.39
C GLN A 198 17.17 -9.07 13.11
N LEU A 199 16.92 -9.84 14.14
CA LEU A 199 15.75 -9.71 15.01
C LEU A 199 16.17 -9.21 16.38
N PHE A 200 15.58 -8.10 16.82
CA PHE A 200 15.69 -7.56 18.16
C PHE A 200 14.32 -7.63 18.82
N VAL A 201 14.23 -8.33 19.94
CA VAL A 201 12.99 -8.43 20.71
C VAL A 201 13.25 -7.86 22.11
N SER A 202 12.46 -6.88 22.53
CA SER A 202 12.42 -6.45 23.91
C SER A 202 11.38 -7.26 24.68
N ALA A 203 11.63 -7.49 25.96
CA ALA A 203 10.66 -8.04 26.89
C ALA A 203 10.81 -7.32 28.23
N LEU A 204 9.69 -6.99 28.86
CA LEU A 204 9.70 -6.55 30.24
C LEU A 204 9.79 -7.81 31.11
N ASP A 205 10.76 -7.83 32.02
CA ASP A 205 10.85 -8.88 33.04
C ASP A 205 9.66 -8.72 34.00
N PRO A 206 8.88 -9.78 34.30
CA PRO A 206 7.71 -9.68 35.15
C PRO A 206 8.00 -9.34 36.61
#